data_2249db783a347a79bfb0978a8e2754ef
#
_entry.id   2249db783a347a79bfb0978a8e2754ef
#
_cell.length_a   1.000
_cell.length_b   1.000
_cell.length_c   1.000
_cell.angle_alpha   90.00
_cell.angle_beta   90.00
_cell.angle_gamma   90.00
#
_symmetry.space_group_name_H-M   'P 1'
#
loop_
_entity.id
_entity.type
_entity.pdbx_description
1 polymer ?
#
loop_
_entity_poly.entity_id
_entity_poly.type
_entity_poly.pdbx_seq_one_letter_code
_entity_poly.pdbx_strand_id
1 'polypeptide(L)'
;MIDGYCDGNKVIVFVIPRASYDMRPVYINGNPNNTYRRDREGDYICTQAEISRMYADADILTHPVDGKILKNYSLASDFDDTTIRQYRQLFALRHEGHPWNDLDDMEFLKRIEGYKVDRETGEEGFTLAALLMFGNELAIRDAVPHYFVDYREKLSNDPRIRYTDRVYPDGTWVPNIFQFYSRVYPKLSQALPTPFKLVGDVRQDETLAHEALREAFCNCLIHCQYRMLEGVVIERYQDRLYFSNPGTMLISPEDFLEGGHSICRNGILQKMFIAIGRGEHMGSGADTINKGWETNDWPDLEIKEHFGKNDDRVELTLWLQKGSVKGSVKGSVEIVPEVKGGRVENRTQIKSIMKMNPTISLKEIAGLLSLSTRYVEKAVSRMVADGDIVHEGPRKGGIWKVLK
;
A
#
# COMPACT_ATOMS: atom_id res chain seq x y z
N MET A 1 22.23 20.51 3.71
CA MET A 1 23.59 20.18 4.15
C MET A 1 23.63 20.44 5.64
N ILE A 2 24.02 19.47 6.44
CA ILE A 2 24.02 19.54 7.90
C ILE A 2 25.42 19.14 8.36
N ASP A 3 26.03 19.93 9.23
CA ASP A 3 27.29 19.57 9.90
C ASP A 3 26.96 18.56 11.01
N GLY A 4 27.62 17.42 11.02
CA GLY A 4 27.47 16.36 12.00
C GLY A 4 28.80 15.82 12.49
N TYR A 5 28.76 14.95 13.49
CA TYR A 5 29.92 14.22 13.98
C TYR A 5 29.62 12.72 13.96
N CYS A 6 30.55 11.95 13.44
CA CYS A 6 30.50 10.51 13.46
C CYS A 6 31.83 10.00 14.02
N ASP A 7 31.78 9.25 15.12
CA ASP A 7 32.98 8.73 15.84
C ASP A 7 34.03 9.82 16.17
N GLY A 8 33.55 11.01 16.54
CA GLY A 8 34.41 12.16 16.86
C GLY A 8 34.95 12.93 15.64
N ASN A 9 34.69 12.48 14.43
CA ASN A 9 35.08 13.16 13.19
C ASN A 9 33.96 14.07 12.70
N LYS A 10 34.30 15.28 12.24
CA LYS A 10 33.35 16.18 11.61
C LYS A 10 32.95 15.62 10.24
N VAL A 11 31.66 15.43 10.01
CA VAL A 11 31.09 14.95 8.75
C VAL A 11 30.09 15.96 8.20
N ILE A 12 29.94 15.99 6.88
CA ILE A 12 28.92 16.76 6.19
C ILE A 12 27.83 15.77 5.74
N VAL A 13 26.60 16.01 6.18
CA VAL A 13 25.44 15.21 5.82
C VAL A 13 24.64 15.92 4.72
N PHE A 14 24.45 15.25 3.58
CA PHE A 14 23.57 15.67 2.52
C PHE A 14 22.28 14.88 2.63
N VAL A 15 21.18 15.59 2.87
CA VAL A 15 19.83 14.98 2.79
C VAL A 15 19.34 15.20 1.37
N ILE A 16 19.17 14.14 0.62
CA ILE A 16 18.67 14.13 -0.76
C ILE A 16 17.26 13.51 -0.71
N PRO A 17 16.19 14.31 -0.88
CA PRO A 17 14.85 13.78 -0.89
C PRO A 17 14.63 12.90 -2.12
N ARG A 18 13.75 11.91 -2.00
CA ARG A 18 13.29 11.12 -3.14
C ARG A 18 12.58 12.05 -4.13
N ALA A 19 12.90 11.94 -5.41
CA ALA A 19 12.15 12.64 -6.44
C ALA A 19 10.68 12.17 -6.45
N SER A 20 9.74 13.11 -6.53
CA SER A 20 8.32 12.79 -6.68
C SER A 20 8.07 11.98 -7.96
N TYR A 21 6.96 11.22 -8.02
CA TYR A 21 6.66 10.34 -9.15
C TYR A 21 6.58 11.08 -10.48
N ASP A 22 6.05 12.30 -10.50
CA ASP A 22 5.89 13.18 -11.67
C ASP A 22 7.21 13.79 -12.16
N MET A 23 8.24 13.79 -11.32
CA MET A 23 9.59 14.25 -11.68
C MET A 23 10.53 13.11 -12.11
N ARG A 24 10.09 11.88 -12.06
CA ARG A 24 10.90 10.72 -12.49
C ARG A 24 10.63 10.39 -13.97
N PRO A 25 11.65 9.91 -14.72
CA PRO A 25 13.03 9.64 -14.32
C PRO A 25 13.89 10.92 -14.19
N VAL A 26 14.78 10.94 -13.17
CA VAL A 26 15.82 11.96 -13.06
C VAL A 26 17.08 11.47 -13.77
N TYR A 27 17.58 12.23 -14.75
CA TYR A 27 18.69 11.80 -15.61
C TYR A 27 19.74 12.86 -15.82
N ILE A 28 20.95 12.45 -16.22
CA ILE A 28 22.11 13.31 -16.39
C ILE A 28 22.31 13.62 -17.89
N ASN A 29 22.82 14.83 -18.18
CA ASN A 29 23.19 15.27 -19.55
C ASN A 29 22.05 15.24 -20.57
N GLY A 30 20.80 15.45 -20.14
CA GLY A 30 19.65 15.46 -21.03
C GLY A 30 19.32 14.10 -21.70
N ASN A 31 19.90 12.99 -21.20
CA ASN A 31 19.71 11.68 -21.78
C ASN A 31 19.00 10.74 -20.78
N PRO A 32 17.75 10.32 -21.04
CA PRO A 32 17.01 9.40 -20.17
C PRO A 32 17.74 8.09 -19.87
N ASN A 33 18.60 7.61 -20.78
CA ASN A 33 19.40 6.39 -20.56
C ASN A 33 20.45 6.58 -19.46
N ASN A 34 20.73 7.81 -19.05
CA ASN A 34 21.60 8.14 -17.92
C ASN A 34 20.77 8.36 -16.63
N THR A 35 19.73 7.59 -16.44
CA THR A 35 18.96 7.51 -15.20
C THR A 35 19.62 6.49 -14.28
N TYR A 36 19.86 6.89 -13.04
CA TYR A 36 20.49 6.05 -12.02
C TYR A 36 19.56 5.89 -10.84
N ARG A 37 19.62 4.73 -10.22
CA ARG A 37 19.01 4.48 -8.92
C ARG A 37 20.07 4.15 -7.89
N ARG A 38 19.87 4.58 -6.66
CA ARG A 38 20.67 4.19 -5.51
C ARG A 38 20.13 2.89 -4.95
N ASP A 39 20.97 1.88 -4.86
CA ASP A 39 20.70 0.64 -4.15
C ASP A 39 21.85 0.41 -3.17
N ARG A 40 21.53 0.40 -1.89
CA ARG A 40 22.40 0.22 -0.71
C ARG A 40 23.90 0.47 -0.94
N GLU A 41 24.54 -0.27 -1.82
CA GLU A 41 26.00 -0.29 -2.01
C GLU A 41 26.51 0.56 -3.18
N GLY A 42 25.61 1.02 -4.07
CA GLY A 42 26.07 1.72 -5.27
C GLY A 42 24.96 2.42 -6.05
N ASP A 43 25.40 3.16 -7.08
CA ASP A 43 24.53 3.76 -8.06
C ASP A 43 24.48 2.86 -9.29
N TYR A 44 23.28 2.41 -9.66
CA TYR A 44 23.04 1.49 -10.77
C TYR A 44 22.28 2.21 -11.88
N ILE A 45 22.72 2.00 -13.12
CA ILE A 45 22.00 2.52 -14.27
C ILE A 45 20.65 1.80 -14.43
N CYS A 46 19.59 2.57 -14.64
CA CYS A 46 18.25 2.00 -14.83
C CYS A 46 18.13 1.33 -16.20
N THR A 47 17.38 0.23 -16.24
CA THR A 47 17.02 -0.45 -17.48
C THR A 47 15.97 0.36 -18.26
N GLN A 48 15.82 0.11 -19.55
CA GLN A 48 14.77 0.74 -20.39
C GLN A 48 13.36 0.45 -19.85
N ALA A 49 13.14 -0.73 -19.28
CA ALA A 49 11.87 -1.09 -18.66
C ALA A 49 11.57 -0.23 -17.42
N GLU A 50 12.58 0.01 -16.56
CA GLU A 50 12.45 0.90 -15.40
C GLU A 50 12.18 2.34 -15.80
N ILE A 51 12.90 2.85 -16.80
CA ILE A 51 12.71 4.21 -17.35
C ILE A 51 11.30 4.37 -17.92
N SER A 52 10.85 3.39 -18.71
CA SER A 52 9.50 3.40 -19.30
C SER A 52 8.41 3.36 -18.22
N ARG A 53 8.60 2.62 -17.12
CA ARG A 53 7.69 2.62 -15.99
C ARG A 53 7.65 3.98 -15.27
N MET A 54 8.81 4.62 -15.08
CA MET A 54 8.88 5.94 -14.46
C MET A 54 8.12 7.00 -15.29
N TYR A 55 8.21 6.96 -16.61
CA TYR A 55 7.41 7.84 -17.48
C TYR A 55 5.90 7.54 -17.37
N ALA A 56 5.53 6.26 -17.35
CA ALA A 56 4.13 5.88 -17.18
C ALA A 56 3.57 6.30 -15.82
N ASP A 57 4.39 6.22 -14.75
CA ASP A 57 4.02 6.68 -13.42
C ASP A 57 3.91 8.21 -13.36
N ALA A 58 4.77 8.93 -14.07
CA ALA A 58 4.73 10.40 -14.14
C ALA A 58 3.43 10.94 -14.77
N ASP A 59 2.85 10.20 -15.69
CA ASP A 59 1.63 10.59 -16.42
C ASP A 59 0.34 9.95 -15.87
N ILE A 60 0.42 9.30 -14.73
CA ILE A 60 -0.65 8.43 -14.22
C ILE A 60 -1.96 9.17 -13.90
N LEU A 61 -1.88 10.45 -13.55
CA LEU A 61 -3.06 11.27 -13.27
C LEU A 61 -3.82 11.66 -14.54
N THR A 62 -3.10 11.82 -15.65
CA THR A 62 -3.68 12.16 -16.97
C THR A 62 -4.11 10.90 -17.70
N HIS A 63 -3.26 9.87 -17.70
CA HIS A 63 -3.48 8.60 -18.39
C HIS A 63 -3.33 7.41 -17.43
N PRO A 64 -4.34 7.12 -16.60
CA PRO A 64 -4.29 5.97 -15.68
C PRO A 64 -4.05 4.68 -16.46
N VAL A 65 -3.13 3.85 -15.96
CA VAL A 65 -2.70 2.60 -16.62
C VAL A 65 -3.88 1.66 -16.89
N ASP A 66 -4.81 1.59 -15.94
CA ASP A 66 -6.02 0.77 -16.02
C ASP A 66 -7.12 1.37 -16.89
N GLY A 67 -6.97 2.64 -17.30
CA GLY A 67 -7.85 3.33 -18.25
C GLY A 67 -7.58 3.02 -19.72
N LYS A 68 -6.56 2.20 -20.04
CA LYS A 68 -6.25 1.79 -21.40
C LYS A 68 -7.44 1.08 -22.04
N ILE A 69 -7.87 1.56 -23.22
CA ILE A 69 -8.91 0.94 -24.04
C ILE A 69 -8.33 -0.31 -24.71
N LEU A 70 -9.07 -1.41 -24.62
CA LEU A 70 -8.73 -2.70 -25.20
C LEU A 70 -9.50 -2.88 -26.51
N LYS A 71 -8.79 -3.26 -27.60
CA LYS A 71 -9.39 -3.44 -28.90
C LYS A 71 -9.87 -4.87 -29.10
N ASN A 72 -11.04 -5.04 -29.72
CA ASN A 72 -11.61 -6.33 -30.10
C ASN A 72 -11.98 -7.25 -28.92
N TYR A 73 -12.26 -6.66 -27.75
CA TYR A 73 -12.86 -7.39 -26.63
C TYR A 73 -14.38 -7.22 -26.64
N SER A 74 -15.10 -8.28 -26.33
CA SER A 74 -16.57 -8.28 -26.27
C SER A 74 -17.09 -8.73 -24.91
N LEU A 75 -18.21 -8.16 -24.48
CA LEU A 75 -18.83 -8.53 -23.21
C LEU A 75 -19.16 -10.04 -23.14
N ALA A 76 -19.63 -10.61 -24.25
CA ALA A 76 -20.11 -11.97 -24.28
C ALA A 76 -19.01 -13.04 -24.23
N SER A 77 -17.80 -12.77 -24.77
CA SER A 77 -16.72 -13.75 -24.86
C SER A 77 -15.64 -13.56 -23.79
N ASP A 78 -15.38 -12.32 -23.38
CA ASP A 78 -14.18 -11.98 -22.63
C ASP A 78 -14.44 -11.68 -21.16
N PHE A 79 -15.71 -11.57 -20.77
CA PHE A 79 -16.12 -11.24 -19.41
C PHE A 79 -16.95 -12.35 -18.77
N ASP A 80 -16.89 -12.44 -17.45
CA ASP A 80 -17.66 -13.40 -16.66
C ASP A 80 -18.97 -12.79 -16.16
N ASP A 81 -20.09 -13.20 -16.76
CA ASP A 81 -21.44 -12.73 -16.42
C ASP A 81 -21.77 -12.92 -14.92
N THR A 82 -21.24 -13.99 -14.32
CA THR A 82 -21.48 -14.28 -12.91
C THR A 82 -20.82 -13.23 -12.04
N THR A 83 -19.59 -12.85 -12.37
CA THR A 83 -18.85 -11.78 -11.66
C THR A 83 -19.56 -10.44 -11.79
N ILE A 84 -19.98 -10.06 -13.00
CA ILE A 84 -20.72 -8.79 -13.25
C ILE A 84 -22.02 -8.77 -12.42
N ARG A 85 -22.77 -9.85 -12.44
CA ARG A 85 -24.02 -9.99 -11.69
C ARG A 85 -23.79 -9.84 -10.17
N GLN A 86 -22.79 -10.52 -9.62
CA GLN A 86 -22.44 -10.44 -8.20
C GLN A 86 -22.00 -9.03 -7.81
N TYR A 87 -21.21 -8.37 -8.64
CA TYR A 87 -20.80 -7.00 -8.42
C TYR A 87 -22.00 -6.03 -8.41
N ARG A 88 -22.90 -6.16 -9.39
CA ARG A 88 -24.14 -5.37 -9.46
C ARG A 88 -25.05 -5.58 -8.25
N GLN A 89 -25.13 -6.83 -7.74
CA GLN A 89 -25.85 -7.10 -6.49
C GLN A 89 -25.26 -6.35 -5.30
N LEU A 90 -23.94 -6.33 -5.14
CA LEU A 90 -23.28 -5.55 -4.08
C LEU A 90 -23.51 -4.05 -4.25
N PHE A 91 -23.46 -3.56 -5.49
CA PHE A 91 -23.76 -2.16 -5.79
C PHE A 91 -25.20 -1.82 -5.39
N ALA A 92 -26.16 -2.62 -5.79
CA ALA A 92 -27.58 -2.40 -5.50
C ALA A 92 -27.90 -2.44 -3.98
N LEU A 93 -27.27 -3.38 -3.24
CA LEU A 93 -27.40 -3.46 -1.79
C LEU A 93 -26.87 -2.19 -1.09
N ARG A 94 -25.82 -1.58 -1.62
CA ARG A 94 -25.24 -0.35 -1.05
C ARG A 94 -25.98 0.91 -1.49
N HIS A 95 -26.54 0.91 -2.67
CA HIS A 95 -27.18 2.06 -3.32
C HIS A 95 -28.62 1.71 -3.68
N GLU A 96 -29.43 1.45 -2.66
CA GLU A 96 -30.85 1.13 -2.84
C GLU A 96 -31.57 2.29 -3.57
N GLY A 97 -32.35 1.95 -4.60
CA GLY A 97 -33.07 2.93 -5.42
C GLY A 97 -32.21 3.79 -6.35
N HIS A 98 -30.90 3.47 -6.50
CA HIS A 98 -30.05 4.21 -7.42
C HIS A 98 -30.42 3.94 -8.89
N PRO A 99 -30.51 4.97 -9.77
CA PRO A 99 -30.92 4.80 -11.17
C PRO A 99 -30.07 3.80 -11.99
N TRP A 100 -28.83 3.56 -11.57
CA TRP A 100 -27.95 2.60 -12.26
C TRP A 100 -28.34 1.14 -12.01
N ASN A 101 -29.20 0.87 -11.04
CA ASN A 101 -29.67 -0.50 -10.77
C ASN A 101 -30.54 -1.04 -11.92
N ASP A 102 -31.22 -0.14 -12.65
CA ASP A 102 -32.12 -0.48 -13.75
C ASP A 102 -31.44 -0.52 -15.14
N LEU A 103 -30.14 -0.16 -15.21
CA LEU A 103 -29.39 -0.20 -16.45
C LEU A 103 -29.06 -1.65 -16.86
N ASP A 104 -28.90 -1.89 -18.15
CA ASP A 104 -28.27 -3.12 -18.64
C ASP A 104 -26.77 -3.16 -18.29
N ASP A 105 -26.12 -4.31 -18.51
CA ASP A 105 -24.73 -4.50 -18.12
C ASP A 105 -23.77 -3.56 -18.87
N MET A 106 -24.01 -3.29 -20.16
CA MET A 106 -23.19 -2.38 -20.94
C MET A 106 -23.30 -0.94 -20.44
N GLU A 107 -24.52 -0.45 -20.24
CA GLU A 107 -24.71 0.91 -19.72
C GLU A 107 -24.20 1.05 -18.28
N PHE A 108 -24.36 0.01 -17.45
CA PHE A 108 -23.76 0.00 -16.12
C PHE A 108 -22.23 0.06 -16.18
N LEU A 109 -21.60 -0.75 -17.03
CA LEU A 109 -20.13 -0.74 -17.20
C LEU A 109 -19.60 0.60 -17.71
N LYS A 110 -20.34 1.29 -18.59
CA LYS A 110 -20.01 2.68 -18.99
C LYS A 110 -20.00 3.63 -17.79
N ARG A 111 -21.00 3.49 -16.87
CA ARG A 111 -21.09 4.37 -15.69
C ARG A 111 -19.95 4.21 -14.71
N ILE A 112 -19.42 3.01 -14.58
CA ILE A 112 -18.27 2.72 -13.72
C ILE A 112 -16.93 2.80 -14.45
N GLU A 113 -16.89 3.44 -15.63
CA GLU A 113 -15.70 3.59 -16.49
C GLU A 113 -15.11 2.26 -16.99
N GLY A 114 -15.91 1.20 -16.98
CA GLY A 114 -15.51 -0.10 -17.53
C GLY A 114 -15.52 -0.14 -19.06
N TYR A 115 -16.27 0.76 -19.69
CA TYR A 115 -16.27 0.99 -21.14
C TYR A 115 -16.14 2.47 -21.41
N LYS A 116 -15.25 2.88 -22.31
CA LYS A 116 -14.93 4.28 -22.61
C LYS A 116 -14.87 4.54 -24.09
N VAL A 117 -15.07 5.81 -24.44
CA VAL A 117 -14.78 6.39 -25.75
C VAL A 117 -13.65 7.39 -25.55
N ASP A 118 -12.54 7.23 -26.23
CA ASP A 118 -11.50 8.23 -26.32
C ASP A 118 -12.01 9.38 -27.21
N ARG A 119 -12.09 10.58 -26.65
CA ARG A 119 -12.65 11.74 -27.34
C ARG A 119 -11.71 12.34 -28.38
N GLU A 120 -10.40 12.07 -28.28
CA GLU A 120 -9.41 12.57 -29.22
C GLU A 120 -9.30 11.66 -30.45
N THR A 121 -9.26 10.35 -30.22
CA THR A 121 -9.06 9.37 -31.29
C THR A 121 -10.37 8.78 -31.83
N GLY A 122 -11.47 8.90 -31.08
CA GLY A 122 -12.74 8.23 -31.38
C GLY A 122 -12.73 6.72 -31.11
N GLU A 123 -11.62 6.16 -30.59
CA GLU A 123 -11.55 4.76 -30.20
C GLU A 123 -12.47 4.47 -29.02
N GLU A 124 -13.18 3.34 -29.08
CA GLU A 124 -14.02 2.91 -27.97
C GLU A 124 -13.78 1.44 -27.63
N GLY A 125 -14.03 1.07 -26.39
CA GLY A 125 -13.85 -0.30 -25.92
C GLY A 125 -13.84 -0.43 -24.42
N PHE A 126 -13.70 -1.67 -23.96
CA PHE A 126 -13.53 -1.97 -22.57
C PHE A 126 -12.18 -1.47 -22.05
N THR A 127 -12.15 -0.99 -20.83
CA THR A 127 -10.91 -0.58 -20.16
C THR A 127 -10.18 -1.78 -19.58
N LEU A 128 -8.87 -1.66 -19.40
CA LEU A 128 -8.09 -2.68 -18.70
C LEU A 128 -8.63 -2.93 -17.29
N ALA A 129 -9.13 -1.88 -16.61
CA ALA A 129 -9.77 -2.03 -15.31
C ALA A 129 -10.97 -2.98 -15.34
N ALA A 130 -11.86 -2.82 -16.32
CA ALA A 130 -13.01 -3.71 -16.47
C ALA A 130 -12.58 -5.16 -16.70
N LEU A 131 -11.58 -5.37 -17.58
CA LEU A 131 -11.08 -6.70 -17.86
C LEU A 131 -10.45 -7.34 -16.62
N LEU A 132 -9.64 -6.60 -15.86
CA LEU A 132 -9.05 -7.08 -14.62
C LEU A 132 -10.13 -7.40 -13.55
N MET A 133 -11.18 -6.58 -13.47
CA MET A 133 -12.25 -6.71 -12.46
C MET A 133 -13.22 -7.84 -12.78
N PHE A 134 -13.57 -8.04 -14.07
CA PHE A 134 -14.68 -8.89 -14.50
C PHE A 134 -14.33 -9.91 -15.59
N GLY A 135 -13.10 -9.87 -16.12
CA GLY A 135 -12.73 -10.68 -17.28
C GLY A 135 -12.58 -12.16 -16.98
N ASN A 136 -12.68 -12.96 -18.05
CA ASN A 136 -12.29 -14.36 -18.05
C ASN A 136 -10.77 -14.51 -18.00
N GLU A 137 -10.26 -15.63 -17.49
CA GLU A 137 -8.82 -15.87 -17.33
C GLU A 137 -8.02 -15.69 -18.63
N LEU A 138 -8.50 -16.26 -19.74
CA LEU A 138 -7.82 -16.18 -21.02
C LEU A 138 -7.75 -14.74 -21.53
N ALA A 139 -8.87 -14.02 -21.48
CA ALA A 139 -8.94 -12.63 -21.90
C ALA A 139 -8.01 -11.72 -21.05
N ILE A 140 -7.95 -11.95 -19.74
CA ILE A 140 -7.01 -11.24 -18.86
C ILE A 140 -5.56 -11.53 -19.26
N ARG A 141 -5.20 -12.77 -19.51
CA ARG A 141 -3.83 -13.18 -19.89
C ARG A 141 -3.43 -12.69 -21.28
N ASP A 142 -4.36 -12.51 -22.20
CA ASP A 142 -4.10 -11.89 -23.50
C ASP A 142 -3.69 -10.42 -23.36
N ALA A 143 -4.35 -9.67 -22.46
CA ALA A 143 -4.01 -8.26 -22.22
C ALA A 143 -2.82 -8.09 -21.26
N VAL A 144 -2.66 -9.02 -20.30
CA VAL A 144 -1.66 -9.03 -19.23
C VAL A 144 -1.05 -10.43 -19.09
N PRO A 145 -0.06 -10.79 -19.91
CA PRO A 145 0.47 -12.16 -20.01
C PRO A 145 1.00 -12.74 -18.69
N HIS A 146 1.45 -11.89 -17.78
CA HIS A 146 1.99 -12.30 -16.48
C HIS A 146 1.02 -12.10 -15.32
N TYR A 147 -0.27 -11.87 -15.63
CA TYR A 147 -1.28 -11.74 -14.58
C TYR A 147 -1.30 -12.95 -13.68
N PHE A 148 -1.11 -12.74 -12.39
CA PHE A 148 -1.17 -13.78 -11.38
C PHE A 148 -1.59 -13.20 -10.03
N VAL A 149 -2.47 -13.92 -9.31
CA VAL A 149 -2.91 -13.61 -7.96
C VAL A 149 -2.79 -14.87 -7.11
N ASP A 150 -2.21 -14.77 -5.92
CA ASP A 150 -1.91 -15.93 -5.07
C ASP A 150 -2.13 -15.56 -3.60
N TYR A 151 -3.06 -16.26 -2.97
CA TYR A 151 -3.22 -16.24 -1.52
C TYR A 151 -2.70 -17.55 -0.94
N ARG A 152 -1.91 -17.44 0.12
CA ARG A 152 -1.30 -18.58 0.81
C ARG A 152 -1.56 -18.48 2.30
N GLU A 153 -2.09 -19.53 2.89
CA GLU A 153 -2.24 -19.66 4.33
C GLU A 153 -1.11 -20.52 4.91
N LYS A 154 -0.39 -20.00 5.89
CA LYS A 154 0.79 -20.62 6.50
C LYS A 154 0.63 -20.66 8.01
N LEU A 155 -0.33 -21.45 8.49
CA LEU A 155 -0.65 -21.58 9.93
C LEU A 155 0.06 -22.75 10.59
N SER A 156 0.71 -23.64 9.84
CA SER A 156 1.45 -24.77 10.39
C SER A 156 2.91 -24.40 10.71
N ASN A 157 3.40 -24.87 11.85
CA ASN A 157 4.82 -24.81 12.21
C ASN A 157 5.62 -26.01 11.66
N ASP A 158 4.96 -27.00 11.03
CA ASP A 158 5.64 -28.12 10.39
C ASP A 158 6.26 -27.67 9.06
N PRO A 159 7.60 -27.72 8.91
CA PRO A 159 8.29 -27.25 7.70
C PRO A 159 7.93 -28.06 6.44
N ARG A 160 7.32 -29.25 6.59
CA ARG A 160 6.85 -30.08 5.49
C ARG A 160 5.54 -29.57 4.90
N ILE A 161 4.79 -28.74 5.63
CA ILE A 161 3.50 -28.16 5.21
C ILE A 161 3.78 -26.77 4.66
N ARG A 162 3.85 -26.63 3.32
CA ARG A 162 4.09 -25.33 2.67
C ARG A 162 2.92 -24.37 2.84
N TYR A 163 1.69 -24.86 2.78
CA TYR A 163 0.45 -24.10 2.91
C TYR A 163 -0.57 -24.92 3.66
N THR A 164 -1.35 -24.29 4.53
CA THR A 164 -2.55 -24.89 5.14
C THR A 164 -3.77 -24.68 4.26
N ASP A 165 -3.76 -23.62 3.45
CA ASP A 165 -4.75 -23.32 2.42
C ASP A 165 -4.13 -22.44 1.32
N ARG A 166 -4.71 -22.43 0.11
CA ARG A 166 -4.25 -21.62 -1.01
C ARG A 166 -5.38 -21.27 -1.96
N VAL A 167 -5.38 -20.02 -2.47
CA VAL A 167 -6.27 -19.57 -3.55
C VAL A 167 -5.41 -18.99 -4.66
N TYR A 168 -5.39 -19.65 -5.80
CA TYR A 168 -4.62 -19.26 -6.99
C TYR A 168 -5.37 -19.67 -8.25
N PRO A 169 -5.01 -19.19 -9.45
CA PRO A 169 -5.60 -19.62 -10.71
C PRO A 169 -5.30 -21.11 -10.97
N ASP A 170 -6.24 -21.99 -10.61
CA ASP A 170 -6.15 -23.45 -10.74
C ASP A 170 -7.16 -24.01 -11.75
N GLY A 171 -7.88 -23.12 -12.45
CA GLY A 171 -8.90 -23.50 -13.43
C GLY A 171 -10.27 -23.84 -12.83
N THR A 172 -10.43 -23.85 -11.49
CA THR A 172 -11.72 -24.16 -10.85
C THR A 172 -12.61 -22.92 -10.66
N TRP A 173 -12.07 -21.74 -10.89
CA TRP A 173 -12.76 -20.46 -10.74
C TRP A 173 -12.19 -19.41 -11.71
N VAL A 174 -12.92 -18.33 -11.93
CA VAL A 174 -12.48 -17.22 -12.78
C VAL A 174 -11.58 -16.27 -11.98
N PRO A 175 -10.25 -16.21 -12.23
CA PRO A 175 -9.31 -15.53 -11.37
C PRO A 175 -9.22 -14.02 -11.65
N ASN A 176 -10.34 -13.34 -11.85
CA ASN A 176 -10.36 -11.88 -11.91
C ASN A 176 -10.25 -11.27 -10.50
N ILE A 177 -10.00 -9.97 -10.45
CA ILE A 177 -9.74 -9.26 -9.18
C ILE A 177 -10.94 -9.34 -8.24
N PHE A 178 -12.16 -9.20 -8.74
CA PHE A 178 -13.36 -9.26 -7.92
C PHE A 178 -13.52 -10.64 -7.26
N GLN A 179 -13.37 -11.72 -8.02
CA GLN A 179 -13.46 -13.08 -7.51
C GLN A 179 -12.32 -13.41 -6.54
N PHE A 180 -11.11 -12.94 -6.84
CA PHE A 180 -9.98 -13.10 -5.93
C PHE A 180 -10.24 -12.39 -4.60
N TYR A 181 -10.67 -11.12 -4.64
CA TYR A 181 -11.03 -10.38 -3.45
C TYR A 181 -12.13 -11.09 -2.64
N SER A 182 -13.20 -11.51 -3.30
CA SER A 182 -14.36 -12.14 -2.67
C SER A 182 -14.03 -13.48 -2.00
N ARG A 183 -13.06 -14.23 -2.53
CA ARG A 183 -12.58 -15.50 -1.97
C ARG A 183 -11.59 -15.35 -0.83
N VAL A 184 -10.73 -14.33 -0.91
CA VAL A 184 -9.60 -14.17 0.01
C VAL A 184 -9.98 -13.31 1.23
N TYR A 185 -10.79 -12.26 1.08
CA TYR A 185 -11.17 -11.39 2.19
C TYR A 185 -11.80 -12.16 3.37
N PRO A 186 -12.77 -13.08 3.18
CA PRO A 186 -13.32 -13.87 4.29
C PRO A 186 -12.28 -14.73 5.02
N LYS A 187 -11.25 -15.22 4.32
CA LYS A 187 -10.16 -16.00 4.93
C LYS A 187 -9.24 -15.13 5.77
N LEU A 188 -8.92 -13.93 5.30
CA LEU A 188 -8.11 -12.95 6.04
C LEU A 188 -8.85 -12.43 7.27
N SER A 189 -10.14 -12.13 7.17
CA SER A 189 -10.96 -11.59 8.26
C SER A 189 -11.09 -12.57 9.44
N GLN A 190 -10.97 -13.88 9.21
CA GLN A 190 -10.94 -14.90 10.28
C GLN A 190 -9.73 -14.74 11.22
N ALA A 191 -8.68 -14.02 10.83
CA ALA A 191 -7.54 -13.73 11.69
C ALA A 191 -7.84 -12.61 12.71
N LEU A 192 -8.93 -11.85 12.51
CA LEU A 192 -9.27 -10.70 13.31
C LEU A 192 -10.25 -11.06 14.44
N PRO A 193 -10.14 -10.43 15.60
CA PRO A 193 -11.09 -10.63 16.68
C PRO A 193 -12.45 -10.04 16.29
N THR A 194 -13.50 -10.81 16.54
CA THR A 194 -14.90 -10.40 16.34
C THR A 194 -15.58 -10.28 17.73
N PRO A 195 -15.38 -9.18 18.47
CA PRO A 195 -15.98 -9.01 19.75
C PRO A 195 -17.52 -8.96 19.63
N PHE A 196 -18.21 -9.56 20.59
CA PHE A 196 -19.66 -9.45 20.63
C PHE A 196 -20.05 -8.01 21.01
N LYS A 197 -20.54 -7.26 20.04
CA LYS A 197 -21.02 -5.89 20.24
C LYS A 197 -22.42 -5.72 19.62
N LEU A 198 -23.33 -5.16 20.38
CA LEU A 198 -24.66 -4.78 19.90
C LEU A 198 -24.72 -3.27 19.73
N VAL A 199 -25.30 -2.82 18.62
CA VAL A 199 -25.71 -1.43 18.41
C VAL A 199 -27.22 -1.44 18.23
N GLY A 200 -27.96 -1.05 19.29
CA GLY A 200 -29.36 -1.40 19.42
C GLY A 200 -29.53 -2.92 19.53
N ASP A 201 -30.41 -3.48 18.71
CA ASP A 201 -30.67 -4.93 18.63
C ASP A 201 -29.87 -5.63 17.50
N VAL A 202 -28.99 -4.90 16.80
CA VAL A 202 -28.20 -5.44 15.68
C VAL A 202 -26.80 -5.75 16.14
N ARG A 203 -26.37 -7.00 15.90
CA ARG A 203 -24.98 -7.43 16.12
C ARG A 203 -24.06 -6.74 15.13
N GLN A 204 -23.00 -6.14 15.65
CA GLN A 204 -21.95 -5.50 14.87
C GLN A 204 -20.70 -6.40 14.84
N ASP A 205 -20.53 -7.14 13.76
CA ASP A 205 -19.41 -8.07 13.59
C ASP A 205 -18.17 -7.38 12.98
N GLU A 206 -18.33 -6.26 12.31
CA GLU A 206 -17.22 -5.49 11.73
C GLU A 206 -16.63 -4.52 12.76
N THR A 207 -15.31 -4.54 12.90
CA THR A 207 -14.51 -3.64 13.74
C THR A 207 -13.65 -2.73 12.89
N LEU A 208 -13.03 -1.71 13.48
CA LEU A 208 -12.04 -0.86 12.79
C LEU A 208 -10.89 -1.68 12.19
N ALA A 209 -10.54 -2.84 12.79
CA ALA A 209 -9.55 -3.74 12.23
C ALA A 209 -10.04 -4.40 10.92
N HIS A 210 -11.33 -4.69 10.79
CA HIS A 210 -11.91 -5.20 9.54
C HIS A 210 -11.91 -4.13 8.44
N GLU A 211 -12.18 -2.87 8.80
CA GLU A 211 -12.09 -1.74 7.87
C GLU A 211 -10.63 -1.55 7.40
N ALA A 212 -9.68 -1.58 8.32
CA ALA A 212 -8.25 -1.51 8.04
C ALA A 212 -7.76 -2.66 7.13
N LEU A 213 -8.21 -3.89 7.40
CA LEU A 213 -7.90 -5.05 6.56
C LEU A 213 -8.45 -4.89 5.15
N ARG A 214 -9.70 -4.41 5.03
CA ARG A 214 -10.36 -4.16 3.76
C ARG A 214 -9.58 -3.14 2.94
N GLU A 215 -9.19 -2.05 3.57
CA GLU A 215 -8.38 -1.00 2.95
C GLU A 215 -7.00 -1.51 2.53
N ALA A 216 -6.28 -2.23 3.39
CA ALA A 216 -4.98 -2.80 3.08
C ALA A 216 -5.04 -3.76 1.87
N PHE A 217 -6.06 -4.60 1.81
CA PHE A 217 -6.24 -5.53 0.71
C PHE A 217 -6.60 -4.81 -0.60
N CYS A 218 -7.53 -3.86 -0.56
CA CYS A 218 -7.84 -3.04 -1.72
C CYS A 218 -6.59 -2.29 -2.21
N ASN A 219 -5.81 -1.68 -1.32
CA ASN A 219 -4.59 -0.96 -1.67
C ASN A 219 -3.57 -1.86 -2.37
N CYS A 220 -3.39 -3.10 -1.90
CA CYS A 220 -2.55 -4.07 -2.57
C CYS A 220 -2.98 -4.32 -4.04
N LEU A 221 -4.29 -4.35 -4.31
CA LEU A 221 -4.83 -4.57 -5.65
C LEU A 221 -4.79 -3.31 -6.53
N ILE A 222 -5.20 -2.15 -6.00
CA ILE A 222 -5.31 -0.93 -6.80
C ILE A 222 -3.96 -0.24 -7.06
N HIS A 223 -2.92 -0.54 -6.28
CA HIS A 223 -1.57 -0.03 -6.50
C HIS A 223 -0.66 -0.99 -7.27
N CYS A 224 -1.14 -2.19 -7.60
CA CYS A 224 -0.38 -3.19 -8.35
C CYS A 224 -0.05 -2.73 -9.78
N GLN A 225 1.19 -2.95 -10.21
CA GLN A 225 1.60 -2.81 -11.60
C GLN A 225 1.44 -4.18 -12.31
N TYR A 226 0.23 -4.43 -12.81
CA TYR A 226 -0.17 -5.73 -13.38
C TYR A 226 0.64 -6.20 -14.59
N ARG A 227 1.41 -5.33 -15.23
CA ARG A 227 2.24 -5.66 -16.40
C ARG A 227 3.65 -6.15 -16.05
N MET A 228 3.97 -6.28 -14.76
CA MET A 228 5.24 -6.85 -14.33
C MET A 228 5.22 -8.37 -14.39
N LEU A 229 6.40 -8.98 -14.27
CA LEU A 229 6.57 -10.44 -14.39
C LEU A 229 5.93 -11.20 -13.23
N GLU A 230 5.88 -10.60 -12.05
CA GLU A 230 5.34 -11.23 -10.86
C GLU A 230 3.91 -10.77 -10.57
N GLY A 231 3.17 -11.59 -9.83
CA GLY A 231 1.79 -11.32 -9.44
C GLY A 231 1.64 -10.76 -8.03
N VAL A 232 0.40 -10.51 -7.66
CA VAL A 232 0.00 -10.18 -6.29
C VAL A 232 0.13 -11.41 -5.41
N VAL A 233 0.79 -11.27 -4.26
CA VAL A 233 0.94 -12.33 -3.26
C VAL A 233 0.40 -11.85 -1.92
N ILE A 234 -0.50 -12.62 -1.34
CA ILE A 234 -1.06 -12.36 -0.02
C ILE A 234 -0.82 -13.60 0.84
N GLU A 235 -0.28 -13.40 2.03
CA GLU A 235 0.01 -14.50 2.94
C GLU A 235 -0.59 -14.24 4.32
N ARG A 236 -1.25 -15.24 4.87
CA ARG A 236 -1.73 -15.26 6.26
C ARG A 236 -0.85 -16.18 7.08
N TYR A 237 -0.23 -15.62 8.09
CA TYR A 237 0.52 -16.34 9.11
C TYR A 237 -0.27 -16.35 10.44
N GLN A 238 0.24 -17.07 11.43
CA GLN A 238 -0.35 -17.08 12.79
C GLN A 238 -0.26 -15.70 13.46
N ASP A 239 0.80 -14.94 13.17
CA ASP A 239 1.18 -13.70 13.83
C ASP A 239 1.06 -12.45 12.97
N ARG A 240 0.77 -12.58 11.68
CA ARG A 240 0.71 -11.45 10.74
C ARG A 240 -0.05 -11.75 9.47
N LEU A 241 -0.48 -10.69 8.82
CA LEU A 241 -0.94 -10.68 7.43
C LEU A 241 0.10 -9.95 6.58
N TYR A 242 0.43 -10.53 5.44
CA TYR A 242 1.43 -9.99 4.51
C TYR A 242 0.80 -9.78 3.14
N PHE A 243 1.02 -8.59 2.58
CA PHE A 243 0.53 -8.18 1.27
C PHE A 243 1.72 -7.75 0.43
N SER A 244 1.82 -8.27 -0.78
CA SER A 244 2.89 -7.90 -1.70
C SER A 244 2.35 -7.74 -3.10
N ASN A 245 2.60 -6.58 -3.70
CA ASN A 245 2.22 -6.28 -5.07
C ASN A 245 3.39 -5.75 -5.88
N PRO A 246 3.47 -6.12 -7.18
CA PRO A 246 4.45 -5.57 -8.10
C PRO A 246 4.35 -4.06 -8.26
N GLY A 247 5.50 -3.42 -8.47
CA GLY A 247 5.62 -1.98 -8.69
C GLY A 247 6.28 -1.24 -7.55
N THR A 248 6.45 0.07 -7.73
CA THR A 248 7.00 0.98 -6.74
C THR A 248 5.91 1.86 -6.15
N MET A 249 6.13 2.42 -4.98
CA MET A 249 5.24 3.43 -4.43
C MET A 249 5.33 4.74 -5.21
N LEU A 250 4.18 5.36 -5.47
CA LEU A 250 4.10 6.67 -6.11
C LEU A 250 4.41 7.81 -5.13
N ILE A 251 4.12 7.58 -3.85
CA ILE A 251 4.51 8.43 -2.71
C ILE A 251 5.61 7.74 -1.91
N SER A 252 6.29 8.44 -1.02
CA SER A 252 7.27 7.78 -0.15
C SER A 252 6.60 6.92 0.93
N PRO A 253 7.28 5.89 1.47
CA PRO A 253 6.78 5.14 2.63
C PRO A 253 6.47 6.05 3.82
N GLU A 254 7.25 7.10 4.01
CA GLU A 254 7.06 8.11 5.05
C GLU A 254 5.76 8.88 4.84
N ASP A 255 5.51 9.39 3.63
CA ASP A 255 4.26 10.10 3.28
C ASP A 255 3.04 9.16 3.43
N PHE A 256 3.19 7.87 3.07
CA PHE A 256 2.13 6.88 3.27
C PHE A 256 1.80 6.73 4.77
N LEU A 257 2.81 6.61 5.63
CA LEU A 257 2.62 6.47 7.08
C LEU A 257 2.07 7.73 7.74
N GLU A 258 2.36 8.90 7.18
CA GLU A 258 1.81 10.18 7.63
C GLU A 258 0.32 10.33 7.31
N GLY A 259 -0.15 9.70 6.23
CA GLY A 259 -1.51 9.83 5.74
C GLY A 259 -1.80 11.18 5.08
N GLY A 260 -3.01 11.34 4.55
CA GLY A 260 -3.46 12.61 3.95
C GLY A 260 -3.11 12.78 2.47
N HIS A 261 -2.20 11.98 1.92
CA HIS A 261 -1.87 11.96 0.50
C HIS A 261 -1.97 10.55 -0.05
N SER A 262 -2.62 10.41 -1.19
CA SER A 262 -2.72 9.13 -1.90
C SER A 262 -2.75 9.39 -3.40
N ILE A 263 -1.93 8.64 -4.13
CA ILE A 263 -1.92 8.62 -5.59
C ILE A 263 -2.13 7.18 -6.00
N CYS A 264 -3.28 6.92 -6.62
CA CYS A 264 -3.65 5.57 -7.01
C CYS A 264 -3.14 5.24 -8.41
N ARG A 265 -2.48 4.07 -8.56
CA ARG A 265 -1.99 3.59 -9.85
C ARG A 265 -3.12 3.17 -10.79
N ASN A 266 -4.13 2.50 -10.26
CA ASN A 266 -5.28 1.99 -11.00
C ASN A 266 -6.56 2.68 -10.51
N GLY A 267 -6.73 3.95 -10.93
CA GLY A 267 -7.79 4.82 -10.42
C GLY A 267 -9.20 4.35 -10.79
N ILE A 268 -9.39 3.64 -11.90
CA ILE A 268 -10.70 3.10 -12.28
C ILE A 268 -11.03 1.88 -11.39
N LEU A 269 -10.07 0.99 -11.14
CA LEU A 269 -10.24 -0.11 -10.18
C LEU A 269 -10.60 0.42 -8.79
N GLN A 270 -9.95 1.50 -8.35
CA GLN A 270 -10.28 2.15 -7.07
C GLN A 270 -11.74 2.60 -7.04
N LYS A 271 -12.21 3.31 -8.07
CA LYS A 271 -13.62 3.74 -8.19
C LYS A 271 -14.58 2.54 -8.16
N MET A 272 -14.22 1.44 -8.84
CA MET A 272 -15.02 0.21 -8.82
C MET A 272 -15.11 -0.39 -7.40
N PHE A 273 -14.01 -0.44 -6.65
CA PHE A 273 -14.04 -0.91 -5.26
C PHE A 273 -14.85 0.02 -4.33
N ILE A 274 -14.71 1.34 -4.48
CA ILE A 274 -15.48 2.33 -3.74
C ILE A 274 -16.99 2.16 -4.00
N ALA A 275 -17.38 1.96 -5.27
CA ALA A 275 -18.78 1.81 -5.66
C ALA A 275 -19.49 0.64 -4.94
N ILE A 276 -18.77 -0.41 -4.60
CA ILE A 276 -19.32 -1.55 -3.83
C ILE A 276 -18.94 -1.51 -2.33
N GLY A 277 -18.38 -0.39 -1.85
CA GLY A 277 -18.04 -0.18 -0.43
C GLY A 277 -16.87 -1.04 0.07
N ARG A 278 -15.93 -1.38 -0.82
CA ARG A 278 -14.76 -2.16 -0.47
C ARG A 278 -13.47 -1.33 -0.40
N GLY A 279 -13.50 -0.08 -0.80
CA GLY A 279 -12.42 0.92 -0.68
C GLY A 279 -12.94 2.21 -0.09
N GLU A 280 -12.03 3.05 0.40
CA GLU A 280 -12.34 4.38 0.91
C GLU A 280 -11.93 5.47 -0.09
N HIS A 281 -12.40 6.71 0.15
CA HIS A 281 -12.03 7.87 -0.64
C HIS A 281 -10.57 8.25 -0.45
N MET A 282 -9.98 8.91 -1.46
CA MET A 282 -8.56 9.29 -1.51
C MET A 282 -8.06 9.94 -0.21
N GLY A 283 -6.89 9.48 0.26
CA GLY A 283 -6.11 10.10 1.32
C GLY A 283 -6.33 9.56 2.74
N SER A 284 -7.34 8.72 2.98
CA SER A 284 -7.63 8.16 4.31
C SER A 284 -7.05 6.74 4.54
N GLY A 285 -6.55 6.07 3.48
CA GLY A 285 -6.20 4.66 3.53
C GLY A 285 -5.20 4.29 4.62
N ALA A 286 -4.06 4.99 4.70
CA ALA A 286 -3.07 4.74 5.74
C ALA A 286 -3.60 5.08 7.14
N ASP A 287 -4.35 6.18 7.27
CA ASP A 287 -4.97 6.57 8.54
C ASP A 287 -6.00 5.52 9.01
N THR A 288 -6.78 4.95 8.09
CA THR A 288 -7.76 3.89 8.39
C THR A 288 -7.06 2.62 8.84
N ILE A 289 -5.98 2.21 8.13
CA ILE A 289 -5.19 1.03 8.51
C ILE A 289 -4.55 1.24 9.90
N ASN A 290 -3.89 2.37 10.13
CA ASN A 290 -3.25 2.68 11.41
C ASN A 290 -4.25 2.69 12.57
N LYS A 291 -5.38 3.40 12.42
CA LYS A 291 -6.43 3.46 13.47
C LYS A 291 -6.98 2.08 13.80
N GLY A 292 -7.27 1.27 12.77
CA GLY A 292 -7.82 -0.07 12.97
C GLY A 292 -6.85 -0.99 13.71
N TRP A 293 -5.54 -0.87 13.45
CA TRP A 293 -4.51 -1.65 14.12
C TRP A 293 -4.23 -1.18 15.54
N GLU A 294 -4.15 0.13 15.77
CA GLU A 294 -3.93 0.74 17.09
C GLU A 294 -5.02 0.34 18.12
N THR A 295 -6.27 0.16 17.69
CA THR A 295 -7.38 -0.20 18.58
C THR A 295 -7.24 -1.59 19.23
N ASN A 296 -6.39 -2.45 18.67
CA ASN A 296 -6.13 -3.80 19.19
C ASN A 296 -4.79 -3.91 19.92
N ASP A 297 -4.10 -2.80 20.16
CA ASP A 297 -2.75 -2.78 20.74
C ASP A 297 -1.73 -3.65 19.94
N TRP A 298 -1.94 -3.82 18.64
CA TRP A 298 -1.02 -4.52 17.76
C TRP A 298 0.18 -3.66 17.38
N PRO A 299 1.31 -4.28 16.99
CA PRO A 299 2.47 -3.53 16.49
C PRO A 299 2.10 -2.67 15.29
N ASP A 300 2.85 -1.59 15.10
CA ASP A 300 2.72 -0.72 13.93
C ASP A 300 2.89 -1.55 12.65
N LEU A 301 2.18 -1.15 11.59
CA LEU A 301 2.35 -1.74 10.28
C LEU A 301 3.78 -1.50 9.74
N GLU A 302 4.27 -2.42 8.95
CA GLU A 302 5.53 -2.25 8.22
C GLU A 302 5.23 -2.15 6.73
N ILE A 303 5.74 -1.09 6.08
CA ILE A 303 5.71 -0.96 4.63
C ILE A 303 7.15 -0.87 4.10
N LYS A 304 7.44 -1.63 3.05
CA LYS A 304 8.77 -1.70 2.43
C LYS A 304 8.65 -1.71 0.93
N GLU A 305 9.61 -1.08 0.28
CA GLU A 305 9.84 -1.24 -1.14
C GLU A 305 11.06 -2.13 -1.37
N HIS A 306 10.90 -3.12 -2.23
CA HIS A 306 12.01 -3.87 -2.79
C HIS A 306 12.31 -3.38 -4.19
N PHE A 307 13.58 -3.13 -4.45
CA PHE A 307 14.09 -2.78 -5.77
C PHE A 307 14.95 -3.92 -6.28
N GLY A 308 14.43 -4.70 -7.21
CA GLY A 308 15.12 -5.82 -7.84
C GLY A 308 15.35 -5.59 -9.34
N LYS A 309 16.16 -6.43 -9.95
CA LYS A 309 16.28 -6.45 -11.40
C LYS A 309 15.03 -7.08 -12.01
N ASN A 310 14.02 -6.28 -12.35
CA ASN A 310 12.68 -6.65 -12.81
C ASN A 310 11.72 -7.15 -11.72
N ASP A 311 12.02 -6.92 -10.45
CA ASP A 311 11.24 -7.39 -9.31
C ASP A 311 11.02 -6.26 -8.28
N ASP A 312 10.58 -5.10 -8.76
CA ASP A 312 10.19 -4.02 -7.85
C ASP A 312 8.86 -4.39 -7.21
N ARG A 313 8.81 -4.37 -5.87
CA ARG A 313 7.62 -4.75 -5.09
C ARG A 313 7.39 -3.83 -3.92
N VAL A 314 6.13 -3.66 -3.58
CA VAL A 314 5.70 -3.04 -2.33
C VAL A 314 5.21 -4.16 -1.41
N GLU A 315 5.68 -4.16 -0.17
CA GLU A 315 5.31 -5.12 0.86
C GLU A 315 4.71 -4.40 2.06
N LEU A 316 3.52 -4.83 2.45
CA LEU A 316 2.85 -4.37 3.66
C LEU A 316 2.69 -5.54 4.62
N THR A 317 3.16 -5.39 5.85
CA THR A 317 2.97 -6.37 6.93
C THR A 317 2.10 -5.77 8.04
N LEU A 318 1.03 -6.47 8.37
CA LEU A 318 0.12 -6.16 9.45
C LEU A 318 0.27 -7.22 10.55
N TRP A 319 0.87 -6.86 11.68
CA TRP A 319 1.12 -7.76 12.80
C TRP A 319 -0.15 -7.96 13.66
N LEU A 320 -0.44 -9.21 14.06
CA LEU A 320 -1.68 -9.60 14.78
C LEU A 320 -1.48 -9.82 16.28
N GLN A 321 -0.27 -9.77 16.79
CA GLN A 321 0.02 -10.03 18.21
C GLN A 321 1.04 -9.02 18.73
N LYS A 322 0.93 -8.65 20.02
CA LYS A 322 2.03 -7.93 20.69
C LYS A 322 3.28 -8.77 20.58
N GLY A 323 4.25 -8.31 19.81
CA GLY A 323 5.47 -9.04 19.55
C GLY A 323 6.21 -9.41 20.81
N SER A 324 6.17 -10.68 21.20
CA SER A 324 7.29 -11.25 21.92
C SER A 324 8.40 -11.42 20.88
N VAL A 325 9.30 -10.45 20.80
CA VAL A 325 10.55 -10.59 20.06
C VAL A 325 11.34 -11.70 20.76
N LYS A 326 11.11 -12.95 20.37
CA LYS A 326 11.94 -14.10 20.72
C LYS A 326 12.23 -14.87 19.45
N GLY A 327 13.47 -14.74 19.02
CA GLY A 327 14.02 -15.57 17.96
C GLY A 327 15.17 -14.91 17.23
N SER A 328 16.17 -14.38 17.95
CA SER A 328 17.49 -14.17 17.37
C SER A 328 18.09 -15.52 17.03
N VAL A 329 18.12 -15.89 15.78
CA VAL A 329 19.02 -16.92 15.29
C VAL A 329 20.44 -16.38 15.50
N LYS A 330 21.19 -17.01 16.43
CA LYS A 330 22.61 -16.78 16.59
C LYS A 330 23.34 -17.21 15.31
N GLY A 331 23.80 -16.25 14.57
CA GLY A 331 24.77 -16.39 13.51
C GLY A 331 25.54 -15.07 13.46
N SER A 332 26.70 -15.08 14.07
CA SER A 332 27.60 -13.94 14.19
C SER A 332 28.06 -13.43 12.83
N VAL A 333 27.64 -12.23 12.46
CA VAL A 333 28.42 -11.27 11.68
C VAL A 333 28.05 -9.89 12.23
N GLU A 334 29.02 -9.19 12.78
CA GLU A 334 28.91 -7.78 13.12
C GLU A 334 28.65 -6.99 11.85
N ILE A 335 27.45 -6.40 11.74
CA ILE A 335 27.12 -5.46 10.68
C ILE A 335 26.68 -4.17 11.37
N VAL A 336 27.35 -3.10 10.97
CA VAL A 336 27.11 -1.68 11.25
C VAL A 336 25.59 -1.37 11.16
N PRO A 337 25.01 -0.53 12.04
CA PRO A 337 23.56 -0.34 12.12
C PRO A 337 23.03 0.31 10.84
N GLU A 338 22.17 -0.44 10.17
CA GLU A 338 21.35 -0.02 9.05
C GLU A 338 20.26 0.95 9.57
N VAL A 339 20.13 2.10 8.96
CA VAL A 339 19.07 3.07 9.27
C VAL A 339 17.72 2.47 8.84
N LYS A 340 16.98 1.89 9.76
CA LYS A 340 15.61 1.39 9.56
C LYS A 340 14.62 2.42 10.09
N GLY A 341 13.96 3.15 9.19
CA GLY A 341 12.93 4.12 9.55
C GLY A 341 11.60 3.46 9.94
N GLY A 342 11.51 2.92 11.15
CA GLY A 342 10.25 2.51 11.78
C GLY A 342 9.86 3.46 12.91
N ARG A 343 8.57 3.48 13.29
CA ARG A 343 8.02 4.38 14.31
C ARG A 343 8.76 4.29 15.66
N VAL A 344 9.25 3.10 16.02
CA VAL A 344 10.08 2.87 17.22
C VAL A 344 11.43 3.56 17.08
N GLU A 345 12.00 3.54 15.87
CA GLU A 345 13.30 4.15 15.59
C GLU A 345 13.18 5.67 15.51
N ASN A 346 12.13 6.19 14.91
CA ASN A 346 11.84 7.63 14.91
C ASN A 346 11.62 8.16 16.35
N ARG A 347 10.92 7.42 17.22
CA ARG A 347 10.80 7.77 18.64
C ARG A 347 12.15 7.80 19.34
N THR A 348 13.02 6.82 19.08
CA THR A 348 14.37 6.74 19.63
C THR A 348 15.23 7.88 19.11
N GLN A 349 15.13 8.22 17.82
CA GLN A 349 15.85 9.34 17.21
C GLN A 349 15.36 10.68 17.75
N ILE A 350 14.05 10.88 17.88
CA ILE A 350 13.47 12.09 18.49
C ILE A 350 13.98 12.25 19.95
N LYS A 351 13.97 11.16 20.74
CA LYS A 351 14.52 11.18 22.11
C LYS A 351 16.01 11.52 22.13
N SER A 352 16.80 10.96 21.21
CA SER A 352 18.24 11.22 21.12
C SER A 352 18.52 12.69 20.76
N ILE A 353 17.77 13.25 19.81
CA ILE A 353 17.87 14.65 19.42
C ILE A 353 17.49 15.56 20.60
N MET A 354 16.41 15.26 21.32
CA MET A 354 15.97 16.01 22.50
C MET A 354 16.99 15.91 23.65
N LYS A 355 17.68 14.77 23.82
CA LYS A 355 18.78 14.63 24.79
C LYS A 355 19.98 15.50 24.42
N MET A 356 20.34 15.57 23.14
CA MET A 356 21.47 16.38 22.67
C MET A 356 21.16 17.87 22.66
N ASN A 357 19.94 18.25 22.33
CA ASN A 357 19.48 19.64 22.33
C ASN A 357 18.10 19.75 23.00
N PRO A 358 18.05 19.93 24.34
CA PRO A 358 16.80 19.99 25.08
C PRO A 358 15.87 21.14 24.75
N THR A 359 16.36 22.18 24.08
CA THR A 359 15.58 23.37 23.69
C THR A 359 15.09 23.33 22.24
N ILE A 360 15.35 22.25 21.53
CA ILE A 360 15.02 22.11 20.12
C ILE A 360 13.50 22.18 19.87
N SER A 361 13.09 22.87 18.83
CA SER A 361 11.68 22.92 18.43
C SER A 361 11.25 21.68 17.66
N LEU A 362 9.96 21.34 17.70
CA LEU A 362 9.41 20.19 16.96
C LEU A 362 9.58 20.35 15.43
N LYS A 363 9.58 21.60 14.94
CA LYS A 363 9.84 21.92 13.54
C LYS A 363 11.28 21.62 13.13
N GLU A 364 12.24 21.90 14.00
CA GLU A 364 13.66 21.57 13.75
C GLU A 364 13.89 20.06 13.81
N ILE A 365 13.25 19.34 14.76
CA ILE A 365 13.30 17.88 14.81
C ILE A 365 12.72 17.30 13.51
N ALA A 366 11.59 17.82 13.03
CA ALA A 366 10.99 17.42 11.77
C ALA A 366 11.95 17.62 10.59
N GLY A 367 12.62 18.74 10.52
CA GLY A 367 13.65 19.01 9.50
C GLY A 367 14.85 18.08 9.58
N LEU A 368 15.35 17.80 10.80
CA LEU A 368 16.50 16.91 11.01
C LEU A 368 16.21 15.45 10.62
N LEU A 369 14.99 14.99 10.86
CA LEU A 369 14.58 13.62 10.58
C LEU A 369 13.90 13.46 9.22
N SER A 370 13.77 14.54 8.44
CA SER A 370 13.00 14.57 7.17
C SER A 370 11.55 14.09 7.34
N LEU A 371 10.95 14.41 8.49
CA LEU A 371 9.56 14.08 8.83
C LEU A 371 8.67 15.32 8.74
N SER A 372 7.37 15.14 8.57
CA SER A 372 6.45 16.29 8.69
C SER A 372 6.37 16.78 10.14
N THR A 373 6.17 18.08 10.29
CA THR A 373 5.99 18.69 11.63
C THR A 373 4.81 18.06 12.36
N ARG A 374 3.73 17.74 11.64
CA ARG A 374 2.53 17.09 12.17
C ARG A 374 2.82 15.69 12.71
N TYR A 375 3.66 14.92 12.01
CA TYR A 375 4.08 13.58 12.48
C TYR A 375 4.87 13.70 13.78
N VAL A 376 5.87 14.60 13.84
CA VAL A 376 6.68 14.82 15.05
C VAL A 376 5.82 15.30 16.20
N GLU A 377 4.88 16.22 15.98
CA GLU A 377 3.93 16.66 17.00
C GLU A 377 3.09 15.50 17.57
N LYS A 378 2.57 14.64 16.69
CA LYS A 378 1.79 13.46 17.08
C LYS A 378 2.65 12.43 17.85
N ALA A 379 3.87 12.17 17.38
CA ALA A 379 4.82 11.28 18.03
C ALA A 379 5.21 11.79 19.43
N VAL A 380 5.53 13.07 19.54
CA VAL A 380 5.88 13.73 20.80
C VAL A 380 4.70 13.75 21.77
N SER A 381 3.49 14.04 21.30
CA SER A 381 2.29 14.00 22.14
C SER A 381 2.06 12.61 22.75
N ARG A 382 2.30 11.55 21.98
CA ARG A 382 2.23 10.15 22.48
C ARG A 382 3.35 9.85 23.49
N MET A 383 4.59 10.25 23.19
CA MET A 383 5.72 10.06 24.11
C MET A 383 5.52 10.78 25.45
N VAL A 384 4.85 11.94 25.44
CA VAL A 384 4.45 12.64 26.66
C VAL A 384 3.37 11.85 27.40
N ALA A 385 2.35 11.35 26.70
CA ALA A 385 1.29 10.55 27.29
C ALA A 385 1.81 9.21 27.87
N ASP A 386 2.80 8.60 27.23
CA ASP A 386 3.46 7.36 27.67
C ASP A 386 4.47 7.60 28.83
N GLY A 387 4.72 8.86 29.19
CA GLY A 387 5.69 9.22 30.23
C GLY A 387 7.16 9.02 29.81
N ASP A 388 7.44 9.00 28.53
CA ASP A 388 8.79 8.84 27.97
C ASP A 388 9.59 10.14 28.01
N ILE A 389 8.90 11.25 27.76
CA ILE A 389 9.45 12.60 27.74
C ILE A 389 8.50 13.56 28.47
N VAL A 390 9.05 14.66 28.96
CA VAL A 390 8.26 15.76 29.55
C VAL A 390 8.78 17.09 29.04
N HIS A 391 7.89 18.06 28.84
CA HIS A 391 8.25 19.44 28.49
C HIS A 391 8.13 20.31 29.73
N GLU A 392 9.23 20.90 30.18
CA GLU A 392 9.27 21.82 31.32
C GLU A 392 9.43 23.27 30.85
N GLY A 393 8.59 24.15 31.35
CA GLY A 393 8.63 25.57 31.03
C GLY A 393 7.55 26.03 30.04
N PRO A 394 7.66 27.27 29.54
CA PRO A 394 6.67 27.84 28.63
C PRO A 394 6.68 27.14 27.26
N ARG A 395 5.55 27.16 26.56
CA ARG A 395 5.37 26.51 25.23
C ARG A 395 6.38 26.97 24.17
N LYS A 396 6.93 28.19 24.28
CA LYS A 396 8.08 28.69 23.51
C LYS A 396 9.24 28.87 24.46
N GLY A 397 10.35 28.14 24.24
CA GLY A 397 11.57 28.26 25.04
C GLY A 397 11.63 27.34 26.26
N GLY A 398 10.74 26.36 26.41
CA GLY A 398 10.84 25.30 27.41
C GLY A 398 11.87 24.23 27.03
N ILE A 399 12.06 23.26 27.94
CA ILE A 399 13.10 22.23 27.84
C ILE A 399 12.45 20.85 27.82
N TRP A 400 12.88 20.02 26.87
CA TRP A 400 12.51 18.62 26.79
C TRP A 400 13.38 17.77 27.74
N LYS A 401 12.75 17.00 28.60
CA LYS A 401 13.44 15.98 29.43
C LYS A 401 13.01 14.59 28.98
N VAL A 402 13.97 13.73 28.67
CA VAL A 402 13.74 12.32 28.34
C VAL A 402 13.84 11.53 29.64
N LEU A 403 12.77 10.80 29.99
CA LEU A 403 12.61 10.09 31.28
C LEU A 403 12.94 8.58 31.17
N LYS A 404 12.71 7.98 29.97
CA LYS A 404 12.95 6.56 29.72
C LYS A 404 13.74 6.35 28.43
#